data_78bf35c2dcad710a6a332190cf110050
#
_entry.id   78bf35c2dcad710a6a332190cf110050
#
_cell.length_a   1.000
_cell.length_b   1.000
_cell.length_c   1.000
_cell.angle_alpha   90.00
_cell.angle_beta   90.00
_cell.angle_gamma   90.00
#
_symmetry.space_group_name_H-M   'P 1'
#
loop_
_entity.id
_entity.type
_entity.pdbx_description
1 polymer ?
#
loop_
_entity_poly.entity_id
_entity_poly.type
_entity_poly.pdbx_seq_one_letter_code
_entity_poly.pdbx_strand_id
1 'polypeptide(L)'
;KVYASVASSSQPIERIRKSNVTFFEFMHSVIQQLTLSNRGRTAEAYESAFSSFRKFMKRRDVFLDDVDDELIRRYEMFLHHSGVSKNSSSFYMRILRAVYNRAVEKDLVETRHPFKHVYTGVDRTVKRALNMSAIKRIKNLNLAYDKKYDFARDMFLFSFYMRGMSFIDMAH
;
A
#
# COMPACT_ATOMS: atom_id res chain seq x y z
N LYS A 1 10.45 63.24 -9.10
CA LYS A 1 9.60 62.23 -8.49
C LYS A 1 10.34 60.88 -8.57
N VAL A 2 10.94 60.50 -7.44
CA VAL A 2 11.68 59.26 -7.30
C VAL A 2 10.69 58.21 -6.75
N TYR A 3 10.37 57.19 -7.51
CA TYR A 3 9.61 56.05 -7.01
C TYR A 3 10.60 55.08 -6.36
N ALA A 4 10.61 55.03 -5.03
CA ALA A 4 11.32 54.03 -4.28
C ALA A 4 10.56 52.66 -4.44
N SER A 5 11.20 51.72 -5.11
CA SER A 5 10.77 50.36 -5.19
C SER A 5 10.94 49.68 -3.82
N VAL A 6 9.85 49.44 -3.12
CA VAL A 6 9.84 48.61 -1.90
C VAL A 6 9.89 47.17 -2.34
N ALA A 7 11.09 46.59 -2.37
CA ALA A 7 11.28 45.16 -2.47
C ALA A 7 10.82 44.52 -1.16
N SER A 8 9.62 43.96 -1.16
CA SER A 8 9.11 43.10 -0.09
C SER A 8 9.91 41.79 -0.10
N SER A 9 10.94 41.71 0.74
CA SER A 9 11.62 40.46 1.06
C SER A 9 10.72 39.64 1.99
N SER A 10 9.84 38.81 1.39
CA SER A 10 9.15 37.76 2.13
C SER A 10 10.18 36.70 2.50
N GLN A 11 10.72 36.79 3.70
CA GLN A 11 11.47 35.69 4.30
C GLN A 11 10.54 34.49 4.42
N PRO A 12 10.99 33.26 4.07
CA PRO A 12 10.17 32.06 4.28
C PRO A 12 9.89 31.95 5.78
N ILE A 13 8.63 31.93 6.17
CA ILE A 13 8.20 31.68 7.54
C ILE A 13 8.76 30.33 7.91
N GLU A 14 9.76 30.27 8.78
CA GLU A 14 10.35 29.07 9.31
C GLU A 14 9.26 28.32 10.09
N ARG A 15 8.71 27.27 9.51
CA ARG A 15 7.65 26.49 10.15
C ARG A 15 8.24 25.80 11.36
N ILE A 16 7.80 26.15 12.56
CA ILE A 16 8.14 25.45 13.79
C ILE A 16 7.61 24.03 13.66
N ARG A 17 8.50 23.06 13.52
CA ARG A 17 8.15 21.63 13.48
C ARG A 17 7.84 21.15 14.89
N LYS A 18 6.81 20.33 15.01
CA LYS A 18 6.42 19.73 16.29
C LYS A 18 7.42 18.66 16.74
N SER A 19 8.03 17.95 15.79
CA SER A 19 9.10 16.99 16.06
C SER A 19 10.13 16.97 14.94
N ASN A 20 11.35 16.51 15.26
CA ASN A 20 12.40 16.25 14.27
C ASN A 20 12.35 14.83 13.69
N VAL A 21 11.27 14.08 13.94
CA VAL A 21 11.11 12.71 13.45
C VAL A 21 10.74 12.72 11.98
N THR A 22 11.44 11.90 11.20
CA THR A 22 11.14 11.74 9.78
C THR A 22 10.08 10.67 9.56
N PHE A 23 9.41 10.73 8.41
CA PHE A 23 8.37 9.77 8.06
C PHE A 23 8.95 8.35 7.88
N PHE A 24 10.16 8.23 7.32
CA PHE A 24 10.80 6.92 7.11
C PHE A 24 11.23 6.29 8.42
N GLU A 25 11.84 7.05 9.33
CA GLU A 25 12.19 6.57 10.66
C GLU A 25 10.95 6.08 11.41
N PHE A 26 9.90 6.89 11.39
CA PHE A 26 8.67 6.53 12.07
C PHE A 26 8.01 5.28 11.46
N MET A 27 7.95 5.21 10.12
CA MET A 27 7.39 4.05 9.43
C MET A 27 8.18 2.77 9.71
N HIS A 28 9.52 2.88 9.75
CA HIS A 28 10.39 1.77 10.10
C HIS A 28 10.12 1.27 11.52
N SER A 29 9.97 2.18 12.50
CA SER A 29 9.61 1.82 13.88
C SER A 29 8.28 1.09 13.98
N VAL A 30 7.29 1.50 13.18
CA VAL A 30 5.97 0.83 13.10
C VAL A 30 6.12 -0.59 12.52
N ILE A 31 6.93 -0.77 11.48
CA ILE A 31 7.19 -2.10 10.88
C ILE A 31 7.86 -3.02 11.91
N GLN A 32 8.88 -2.53 12.63
CA GLN A 32 9.54 -3.29 13.68
C GLN A 32 8.55 -3.72 14.78
N GLN A 33 7.69 -2.82 15.24
CA GLN A 33 6.66 -3.15 16.23
C GLN A 33 5.70 -4.24 15.74
N LEU A 34 5.30 -4.21 14.47
CA LEU A 34 4.45 -5.22 13.86
C LEU A 34 5.14 -6.59 13.82
N THR A 35 6.43 -6.61 13.49
CA THR A 35 7.24 -7.85 13.48
C THR A 35 7.36 -8.44 14.88
N LEU A 36 7.70 -7.62 15.87
CA LEU A 36 7.81 -8.05 17.27
C LEU A 36 6.47 -8.54 17.85
N SER A 37 5.35 -8.01 17.35
CA SER A 37 3.99 -8.42 17.75
C SER A 37 3.50 -9.67 17.01
N ASN A 38 4.37 -10.42 16.34
CA ASN A 38 4.06 -11.62 15.55
C ASN A 38 3.04 -11.38 14.42
N ARG A 39 2.98 -10.14 13.90
CA ARG A 39 2.13 -9.72 12.78
C ARG A 39 2.91 -9.68 11.45
N GLY A 40 3.68 -10.73 11.15
CA GLY A 40 4.60 -10.78 10.02
C GLY A 40 3.98 -10.39 8.67
N ARG A 41 2.83 -10.96 8.31
CA ARG A 41 2.13 -10.60 7.04
C ARG A 41 1.72 -9.13 6.97
N THR A 42 1.36 -8.54 8.11
CA THR A 42 1.05 -7.10 8.16
C THR A 42 2.33 -6.28 8.00
N ALA A 43 3.43 -6.69 8.64
CA ALA A 43 4.73 -6.04 8.49
C ALA A 43 5.22 -6.06 7.03
N GLU A 44 5.09 -7.18 6.32
CA GLU A 44 5.42 -7.31 4.89
C GLU A 44 4.59 -6.35 4.02
N ALA A 45 3.30 -6.19 4.33
CA ALA A 45 2.43 -5.25 3.63
C ALA A 45 2.88 -3.80 3.83
N TYR A 46 3.28 -3.44 5.06
CA TYR A 46 3.82 -2.11 5.38
C TYR A 46 5.18 -1.89 4.72
N GLU A 47 6.06 -2.91 4.69
CA GLU A 47 7.35 -2.85 4.01
C GLU A 47 7.18 -2.63 2.50
N SER A 48 6.20 -3.28 1.88
CA SER A 48 5.88 -3.08 0.47
C SER A 48 5.45 -1.64 0.17
N ALA A 49 4.59 -1.05 1.01
CA ALA A 49 4.18 0.35 0.88
C ALA A 49 5.35 1.31 1.13
N PHE A 50 6.20 1.01 2.13
CA PHE A 50 7.40 1.78 2.44
C PHE A 50 8.39 1.80 1.27
N SER A 51 8.70 0.64 0.72
CA SER A 51 9.61 0.50 -0.42
C SER A 51 9.11 1.27 -1.64
N SER A 52 7.80 1.24 -1.90
CA SER A 52 7.17 2.01 -2.98
C SER A 52 7.29 3.52 -2.76
N PHE A 53 6.96 3.99 -1.56
CA PHE A 53 7.06 5.42 -1.23
C PHE A 53 8.51 5.93 -1.22
N ARG A 54 9.43 5.15 -0.68
CA ARG A 54 10.88 5.44 -0.70
C ARG A 54 11.43 5.54 -2.13
N LYS A 55 10.95 4.70 -3.07
CA LYS A 55 11.30 4.78 -4.50
C LYS A 55 10.81 6.10 -5.10
N PHE A 56 9.57 6.51 -4.84
CA PHE A 56 9.02 7.79 -5.27
C PHE A 56 9.86 8.96 -4.76
N MET A 57 10.20 8.95 -3.49
CA MET A 57 11.00 9.98 -2.82
C MET A 57 12.49 9.97 -3.24
N LYS A 58 12.90 9.07 -4.16
CA LYS A 58 14.31 8.88 -4.57
C LYS A 58 15.25 8.70 -3.38
N ARG A 59 14.78 7.98 -2.36
CA ARG A 59 15.46 7.72 -1.08
C ARG A 59 15.70 8.96 -0.20
N ARG A 60 15.15 10.12 -0.54
CA ARG A 60 15.16 11.30 0.34
C ARG A 60 14.05 11.13 1.37
N ASP A 61 14.38 11.36 2.62
CA ASP A 61 13.38 11.33 3.69
C ASP A 61 12.63 12.68 3.79
N VAL A 62 11.53 12.69 4.51
CA VAL A 62 10.67 13.86 4.71
C VAL A 62 10.25 13.90 6.18
N PHE A 63 10.24 15.09 6.79
CA PHE A 63 9.72 15.24 8.14
C PHE A 63 8.21 14.99 8.19
N LEU A 64 7.71 14.47 9.32
CA LEU A 64 6.28 14.22 9.50
C LEU A 64 5.42 15.46 9.23
N ASP A 65 5.89 16.64 9.65
CA ASP A 65 5.21 17.92 9.43
C ASP A 65 5.16 18.36 7.95
N ASP A 66 6.07 17.85 7.13
CA ASP A 66 6.16 18.19 5.71
C ASP A 66 5.37 17.21 4.82
N VAL A 67 4.72 16.19 5.43
CA VAL A 67 3.80 15.29 4.72
C VAL A 67 2.48 16.02 4.53
N ASP A 68 2.29 16.59 3.35
CA ASP A 68 1.10 17.35 2.97
C ASP A 68 0.29 16.67 1.84
N ASP A 69 -0.86 17.25 1.54
CA ASP A 69 -1.78 16.80 0.51
C ASP A 69 -1.12 16.81 -0.91
N GLU A 70 -0.28 17.82 -1.17
CA GLU A 70 0.41 17.91 -2.46
C GLU A 70 1.41 16.77 -2.66
N LEU A 71 2.21 16.44 -1.65
CA LEU A 71 3.15 15.32 -1.67
C LEU A 71 2.41 14.00 -1.93
N ILE A 72 1.30 13.78 -1.23
CA ILE A 72 0.52 12.55 -1.34
C ILE A 72 -0.16 12.43 -2.71
N ARG A 73 -0.69 13.52 -3.27
CA ARG A 73 -1.22 13.54 -4.64
C ARG A 73 -0.13 13.25 -5.68
N ARG A 74 1.05 13.83 -5.55
CA ARG A 74 2.18 13.53 -6.44
C ARG A 74 2.59 12.07 -6.38
N TYR A 75 2.54 11.46 -5.19
CA TYR A 75 2.78 10.03 -5.05
C TYR A 75 1.70 9.19 -5.74
N GLU A 76 0.42 9.55 -5.61
CA GLU A 76 -0.67 8.87 -6.33
C GLU A 76 -0.46 8.93 -7.84
N MET A 77 -0.13 10.11 -8.37
CA MET A 77 0.19 10.29 -9.79
C MET A 77 1.38 9.43 -10.24
N PHE A 78 2.43 9.37 -9.43
CA PHE A 78 3.58 8.51 -9.69
C PHE A 78 3.19 7.03 -9.78
N LEU A 79 2.35 6.54 -8.89
CA LEU A 79 1.84 5.17 -8.92
C LEU A 79 1.05 4.89 -10.19
N HIS A 80 0.15 5.80 -10.59
CA HIS A 80 -0.61 5.68 -11.83
C HIS A 80 0.29 5.63 -13.06
N HIS A 81 1.26 6.53 -13.18
CA HIS A 81 2.22 6.55 -14.28
C HIS A 81 3.11 5.29 -14.31
N SER A 82 3.36 4.69 -13.16
CA SER A 82 4.12 3.44 -13.05
C SER A 82 3.28 2.18 -13.37
N GLY A 83 2.02 2.33 -13.81
CA GLY A 83 1.14 1.23 -14.15
C GLY A 83 0.58 0.46 -12.94
N VAL A 84 0.69 1.02 -11.74
CA VAL A 84 0.15 0.40 -10.53
C VAL A 84 -1.38 0.44 -10.57
N SER A 85 -2.03 -0.70 -10.31
CA SER A 85 -3.50 -0.79 -10.31
C SER A 85 -4.12 0.13 -9.25
N LYS A 86 -5.35 0.61 -9.51
CA LYS A 86 -6.07 1.50 -8.59
C LYS A 86 -6.24 0.91 -7.19
N ASN A 87 -6.50 -0.40 -7.09
CA ASN A 87 -6.60 -1.08 -5.80
C ASN A 87 -5.25 -1.18 -5.07
N SER A 88 -4.15 -1.40 -5.80
CA SER A 88 -2.80 -1.41 -5.20
C SER A 88 -2.37 -0.02 -4.76
N SER A 89 -2.67 1.02 -5.55
CA SER A 89 -2.44 2.42 -5.17
C SER A 89 -3.21 2.76 -3.89
N SER A 90 -4.51 2.45 -3.86
CA SER A 90 -5.36 2.63 -2.67
C SER A 90 -4.83 1.87 -1.45
N PHE A 91 -4.31 0.66 -1.64
CA PHE A 91 -3.71 -0.13 -0.57
C PHE A 91 -2.50 0.58 0.05
N TYR A 92 -1.59 1.12 -0.77
CA TYR A 92 -0.45 1.91 -0.29
C TYR A 92 -0.90 3.18 0.42
N MET A 93 -1.87 3.91 -0.13
CA MET A 93 -2.41 5.13 0.49
C MET A 93 -3.00 4.84 1.87
N ARG A 94 -3.73 3.73 2.03
CA ARG A 94 -4.31 3.34 3.34
C ARG A 94 -3.23 3.03 4.37
N ILE A 95 -2.14 2.38 3.97
CA ILE A 95 -1.02 2.10 4.89
C ILE A 95 -0.32 3.38 5.30
N LEU A 96 0.05 4.25 4.34
CA LEU A 96 0.71 5.53 4.66
C LEU A 96 -0.18 6.40 5.56
N ARG A 97 -1.49 6.46 5.28
CA ARG A 97 -2.46 7.14 6.15
C ARG A 97 -2.49 6.56 7.56
N ALA A 98 -2.46 5.23 7.70
CA ALA A 98 -2.44 4.59 9.02
C ALA A 98 -1.16 4.93 9.79
N VAL A 99 -0.01 5.00 9.12
CA VAL A 99 1.26 5.42 9.73
C VAL A 99 1.18 6.88 10.17
N TYR A 100 0.70 7.78 9.30
CA TYR A 100 0.55 9.19 9.62
C TYR A 100 -0.39 9.43 10.81
N ASN A 101 -1.54 8.75 10.82
CA ASN A 101 -2.49 8.85 11.93
C ASN A 101 -1.89 8.38 13.26
N ARG A 102 -1.06 7.31 13.26
CA ARG A 102 -0.32 6.89 14.45
C ARG A 102 0.69 7.93 14.92
N ALA A 103 1.29 8.70 14.02
CA ALA A 103 2.16 9.81 14.39
C ALA A 103 1.37 10.95 15.04
N VAL A 104 0.15 11.23 14.55
CA VAL A 104 -0.78 12.19 15.16
C VAL A 104 -1.21 11.72 16.56
N GLU A 105 -1.59 10.43 16.71
CA GLU A 105 -1.97 9.82 18.00
C GLU A 105 -0.84 9.89 19.04
N LYS A 106 0.42 9.83 18.59
CA LYS A 106 1.62 9.99 19.44
C LYS A 106 2.03 11.45 19.64
N ASP A 107 1.25 12.38 19.19
CA ASP A 107 1.49 13.83 19.30
C ASP A 107 2.81 14.31 18.62
N LEU A 108 3.30 13.54 17.63
CA LEU A 108 4.50 13.87 16.87
C LEU A 108 4.26 14.89 15.75
N VAL A 109 3.04 15.02 15.28
CA VAL A 109 2.63 15.95 14.22
C VAL A 109 1.18 16.37 14.42
N GLU A 110 0.84 17.60 14.03
CA GLU A 110 -0.55 18.05 13.98
C GLU A 110 -1.28 17.48 12.78
N THR A 111 -2.56 17.13 12.96
CA THR A 111 -3.35 16.58 11.86
C THR A 111 -3.65 17.63 10.81
N ARG A 112 -3.25 17.38 9.56
CA ARG A 112 -3.53 18.21 8.37
C ARG A 112 -4.33 17.46 7.32
N HIS A 113 -4.77 16.23 7.61
CA HIS A 113 -5.53 15.36 6.71
C HIS A 113 -4.92 15.21 5.30
N PRO A 114 -3.61 14.90 5.14
CA PRO A 114 -2.94 14.88 3.84
C PRO A 114 -3.50 13.83 2.86
N PHE A 115 -4.27 12.87 3.34
CA PHE A 115 -4.90 11.80 2.52
C PHE A 115 -6.36 12.08 2.17
N LYS A 116 -6.86 13.31 2.38
CA LYS A 116 -8.27 13.65 2.14
C LYS A 116 -8.67 13.54 0.67
N HIS A 117 -7.77 13.88 -0.23
CA HIS A 117 -8.06 14.02 -1.66
C HIS A 117 -7.53 12.89 -2.54
N VAL A 118 -6.98 11.83 -1.95
CA VAL A 118 -6.50 10.64 -2.68
C VAL A 118 -7.47 9.46 -2.53
N TYR A 119 -7.43 8.57 -3.51
CA TYR A 119 -8.31 7.42 -3.49
C TYR A 119 -7.85 6.36 -2.47
N THR A 120 -8.70 6.07 -1.51
CA THR A 120 -8.47 5.04 -0.46
C THR A 120 -9.56 3.97 -0.43
N GLY A 121 -10.41 3.92 -1.45
CA GLY A 121 -11.49 2.94 -1.60
C GLY A 121 -11.02 1.60 -2.14
N VAL A 122 -11.99 0.73 -2.43
CA VAL A 122 -11.77 -0.56 -3.10
C VAL A 122 -12.60 -0.57 -4.37
N ASP A 123 -11.94 -0.68 -5.51
CA ASP A 123 -12.60 -0.80 -6.80
C ASP A 123 -13.05 -2.24 -7.03
N ARG A 124 -14.16 -2.38 -7.74
CA ARG A 124 -14.67 -3.72 -8.09
C ARG A 124 -13.69 -4.40 -9.03
N THR A 125 -13.29 -5.60 -8.66
CA THR A 125 -12.51 -6.47 -9.55
C THR A 125 -13.42 -7.37 -10.35
N VAL A 126 -13.03 -7.66 -11.59
CA VAL A 126 -13.73 -8.66 -12.41
C VAL A 126 -13.54 -10.02 -11.76
N LYS A 127 -14.63 -10.60 -11.26
CA LYS A 127 -14.59 -11.96 -10.70
C LYS A 127 -14.48 -12.96 -11.85
N ARG A 128 -13.41 -13.74 -11.83
CA ARG A 128 -13.14 -14.79 -12.82
C ARG A 128 -13.72 -16.13 -12.36
N ALA A 129 -14.99 -16.13 -11.95
CA ALA A 129 -15.68 -17.37 -11.59
C ALA A 129 -15.88 -18.24 -12.83
N LEU A 130 -15.53 -19.51 -12.72
CA LEU A 130 -15.79 -20.52 -13.76
C LEU A 130 -17.22 -21.04 -13.63
N ASN A 131 -17.87 -21.29 -14.77
CA ASN A 131 -19.16 -21.95 -14.79
C ASN A 131 -19.00 -23.48 -14.59
N MET A 132 -20.09 -24.16 -14.25
CA MET A 132 -20.07 -25.62 -13.99
C MET A 132 -19.65 -26.44 -15.20
N SER A 133 -19.88 -25.97 -16.43
CA SER A 133 -19.43 -26.67 -17.64
C SER A 133 -17.90 -26.65 -17.76
N ALA A 134 -17.25 -25.55 -17.38
CA ALA A 134 -15.80 -25.45 -17.33
C ALA A 134 -15.21 -26.38 -16.25
N ILE A 135 -15.83 -26.45 -15.07
CA ILE A 135 -15.41 -27.35 -14.00
C ILE A 135 -15.51 -28.83 -14.46
N LYS A 136 -16.62 -29.20 -15.11
CA LYS A 136 -16.79 -30.54 -15.69
C LYS A 136 -15.72 -30.86 -16.74
N ARG A 137 -15.37 -29.88 -17.60
CA ARG A 137 -14.28 -30.07 -18.57
C ARG A 137 -12.93 -30.28 -17.89
N ILE A 138 -12.60 -29.49 -16.88
CA ILE A 138 -11.37 -29.67 -16.11
C ILE A 138 -11.30 -31.06 -15.47
N LYS A 139 -12.40 -31.50 -14.86
CA LYS A 139 -12.50 -32.84 -14.26
C LYS A 139 -12.20 -33.96 -15.27
N ASN A 140 -12.65 -33.82 -16.50
CA ASN A 140 -12.56 -34.86 -17.53
C ASN A 140 -11.28 -34.75 -18.38
N LEU A 141 -10.33 -33.83 -18.04
CA LEU A 141 -9.05 -33.77 -18.72
C LEU A 141 -8.24 -35.04 -18.46
N ASN A 142 -7.77 -35.68 -19.53
CA ASN A 142 -6.78 -36.76 -19.43
C ASN A 142 -5.38 -36.12 -19.39
N LEU A 143 -4.76 -36.09 -18.21
CA LEU A 143 -3.45 -35.50 -17.95
C LEU A 143 -2.41 -36.54 -17.53
N ALA A 144 -2.64 -37.81 -17.83
CA ALA A 144 -1.76 -38.93 -17.46
C ALA A 144 -0.31 -38.74 -18.00
N TYR A 145 -0.15 -37.94 -19.05
CA TYR A 145 1.15 -37.64 -19.66
C TYR A 145 1.99 -36.63 -18.86
N ASP A 146 1.37 -35.86 -17.96
CA ASP A 146 2.07 -34.89 -17.11
C ASP A 146 1.54 -34.90 -15.67
N LYS A 147 2.28 -35.58 -14.81
CA LYS A 147 1.93 -35.76 -13.39
C LYS A 147 1.72 -34.45 -12.63
N LYS A 148 2.38 -33.34 -13.06
CA LYS A 148 2.23 -32.02 -12.39
C LYS A 148 0.86 -31.41 -12.67
N TYR A 149 0.43 -31.46 -13.93
CA TYR A 149 -0.91 -30.99 -14.30
C TYR A 149 -2.01 -31.90 -13.77
N ASP A 150 -1.78 -33.21 -13.74
CA ASP A 150 -2.72 -34.17 -13.15
C ASP A 150 -2.94 -33.86 -11.65
N PHE A 151 -1.86 -33.72 -10.90
CA PHE A 151 -1.92 -33.33 -9.49
C PHE A 151 -2.57 -31.96 -9.30
N ALA A 152 -2.22 -30.94 -10.10
CA ALA A 152 -2.79 -29.60 -10.01
C ALA A 152 -4.31 -29.60 -10.27
N ARG A 153 -4.78 -30.39 -11.24
CA ARG A 153 -6.22 -30.61 -11.48
C ARG A 153 -6.90 -31.19 -10.25
N ASP A 154 -6.32 -32.24 -9.67
CA ASP A 154 -6.91 -32.92 -8.52
C ASP A 154 -6.97 -32.03 -7.29
N MET A 155 -5.92 -31.27 -7.02
CA MET A 155 -5.90 -30.27 -5.95
C MET A 155 -6.94 -29.17 -6.17
N PHE A 156 -7.09 -28.70 -7.43
CA PHE A 156 -8.13 -27.72 -7.77
C PHE A 156 -9.54 -28.30 -7.52
N LEU A 157 -9.81 -29.50 -7.97
CA LEU A 157 -11.10 -30.15 -7.77
C LEU A 157 -11.37 -30.45 -6.30
N PHE A 158 -10.37 -30.87 -5.55
CA PHE A 158 -10.49 -31.06 -4.11
C PHE A 158 -10.87 -29.74 -3.42
N SER A 159 -10.12 -28.66 -3.67
CA SER A 159 -10.45 -27.32 -3.16
C SER A 159 -11.89 -26.92 -3.53
N PHE A 160 -12.28 -27.13 -4.79
CA PHE A 160 -13.63 -26.79 -5.26
C PHE A 160 -14.73 -27.54 -4.51
N TYR A 161 -14.60 -28.87 -4.35
CA TYR A 161 -15.58 -29.69 -3.61
C TYR A 161 -15.59 -29.38 -2.11
N MET A 162 -14.44 -28.98 -1.55
CA MET A 162 -14.31 -28.54 -0.16
C MET A 162 -14.67 -27.04 0.02
N ARG A 163 -15.49 -26.48 -0.90
CA ARG A 163 -16.02 -25.11 -0.86
C ARG A 163 -14.95 -24.00 -0.83
N GLY A 164 -13.83 -24.22 -1.49
CA GLY A 164 -12.75 -23.23 -1.59
C GLY A 164 -11.72 -23.34 -0.47
N MET A 165 -11.48 -24.53 0.07
CA MET A 165 -10.40 -24.77 1.01
C MET A 165 -9.07 -24.26 0.45
N SER A 166 -8.31 -23.51 1.25
CA SER A 166 -7.03 -22.96 0.82
C SER A 166 -5.95 -24.05 0.70
N PHE A 167 -4.93 -23.84 -0.14
CA PHE A 167 -3.81 -24.78 -0.26
C PHE A 167 -3.06 -25.00 1.06
N ILE A 168 -3.02 -24.00 1.93
CA ILE A 168 -2.40 -24.12 3.26
C ILE A 168 -3.21 -25.10 4.12
N ASP A 169 -4.55 -24.97 4.12
CA ASP A 169 -5.42 -25.83 4.92
C ASP A 169 -5.45 -27.28 4.37
N MET A 170 -5.17 -27.45 3.07
CA MET A 170 -5.04 -28.79 2.47
C MET A 170 -3.70 -29.47 2.78
N ALA A 171 -2.69 -28.70 3.18
CA ALA A 171 -1.35 -29.20 3.49
C ALA A 171 -1.18 -29.57 4.97
N HIS A 172 -2.15 -29.25 5.83
CA HIS A 172 -2.22 -29.56 7.25
C HIS A 172 -3.27 -30.61 7.53
#